data_2bfbdc635313b4d144b34938c92a5a0a
#
_entry.id   2bfbdc635313b4d144b34938c92a5a0a
#
_cell.length_a   1.000
_cell.length_b   1.000
_cell.length_c   1.000
_cell.angle_alpha   90.00
_cell.angle_beta   90.00
_cell.angle_gamma   90.00
#
_symmetry.space_group_name_H-M   'P 1'
#
loop_
_entity.id
_entity.type
_entity.pdbx_description
1 polymer ?
#
loop_
_entity_poly.entity_id
_entity_poly.type
_entity_poly.pdbx_seq_one_letter_code
_entity_poly.pdbx_strand_id
1 'polypeptide(L)' 'MRKDVREFIRRLEATGLTVEPTPGHYRVLRDGKPLRKANGMPFMLPFSPDTTRWRRAATVELRRLGIDL' A
#
# COMPACT_ATOMS: atom_id res chain seq x y z
N MET A 1 -11.07 -8.84 7.14
CA MET A 1 -10.20 -7.68 6.79
C MET A 1 -10.54 -6.50 7.69
N ARG A 2 -9.54 -5.80 8.17
CA ARG A 2 -9.75 -4.61 8.99
C ARG A 2 -10.31 -3.48 8.12
N LYS A 3 -11.22 -2.71 8.70
CA LYS A 3 -11.88 -1.61 8.00
C LYS A 3 -10.90 -0.53 7.53
N ASP A 4 -9.92 -0.18 8.38
CA ASP A 4 -8.94 0.84 8.05
C ASP A 4 -8.04 0.43 6.88
N VAL A 5 -7.65 -0.85 6.81
CA VAL A 5 -6.86 -1.38 5.70
C VAL A 5 -7.68 -1.33 4.41
N ARG A 6 -8.96 -1.72 4.48
CA ARG A 6 -9.85 -1.69 3.32
C ARG A 6 -10.01 -0.27 2.77
N GLU A 7 -10.21 0.69 3.64
CA GLU A 7 -10.35 2.09 3.24
C GLU A 7 -9.09 2.62 2.58
N PHE A 8 -7.93 2.24 3.12
CA PHE A 8 -6.65 2.65 2.55
C PHE A 8 -6.46 2.06 1.14
N ILE A 9 -6.81 0.79 0.97
CA ILE A 9 -6.75 0.12 -0.34
C ILE A 9 -7.64 0.84 -1.35
N ARG A 10 -8.86 1.24 -0.96
CA ARG A 10 -9.74 1.99 -1.85
C ARG A 10 -9.12 3.31 -2.31
N ARG A 11 -8.42 4.00 -1.41
CA ARG A 11 -7.72 5.23 -1.76
C ARG A 11 -6.60 4.97 -2.76
N LEU A 12 -5.85 3.89 -2.58
CA LEU A 12 -4.81 3.50 -3.51
C LEU A 12 -5.38 3.21 -4.89
N GLU A 13 -6.46 2.46 -4.94
CA GLU A 13 -7.12 2.12 -6.21
C GLU A 13 -7.64 3.37 -6.91
N ALA A 14 -8.10 4.35 -6.15
CA ALA A 14 -8.58 5.62 -6.71
C ALA A 14 -7.45 6.43 -7.36
N THR A 15 -6.20 6.20 -6.97
CA THR A 15 -5.04 6.86 -7.62
C THR A 15 -4.54 6.13 -8.87
N GLY A 16 -5.18 5.01 -9.23
CA GLY A 16 -4.79 4.22 -10.39
C GLY A 16 -3.91 3.03 -10.07
N LEU A 17 -3.64 2.77 -8.80
CA LEU A 17 -2.86 1.61 -8.39
C LEU A 17 -3.76 0.38 -8.28
N THR A 18 -3.16 -0.80 -8.40
CA THR A 18 -3.84 -2.07 -8.21
C THR A 18 -3.32 -2.74 -6.94
N VAL A 19 -4.19 -3.39 -6.20
CA VAL A 19 -3.82 -4.09 -4.97
C VAL A 19 -4.22 -5.55 -5.08
N GLU A 20 -3.28 -6.46 -4.86
CA GLU A 20 -3.55 -7.90 -4.91
C GLU A 20 -3.20 -8.57 -3.59
N PRO A 21 -4.01 -9.55 -3.14
CA PRO A 21 -3.67 -10.30 -1.95
C PRO A 21 -2.53 -11.28 -2.22
N THR A 22 -1.65 -11.42 -1.22
CA THR A 22 -0.62 -12.45 -1.18
C THR A 22 -0.68 -13.11 0.20
N PRO A 23 0.00 -14.22 0.45
CA PRO A 23 -0.02 -14.80 1.80
C PRO A 23 0.48 -13.80 2.85
N GLY A 24 -0.41 -13.37 3.75
CA GLY A 24 -0.09 -12.49 4.86
C GLY A 24 -0.01 -10.99 4.54
N HIS A 25 -0.03 -10.62 3.26
CA HIS A 25 0.14 -9.20 2.87
C HIS A 25 -0.66 -8.87 1.62
N TYR A 26 -0.78 -7.56 1.34
CA TYR A 26 -1.27 -7.06 0.06
C TYR A 26 -0.11 -6.48 -0.72
N ARG A 27 0.01 -6.84 -1.98
CA ARG A 27 0.99 -6.29 -2.90
C ARG A 27 0.37 -5.14 -3.68
N VAL A 28 1.06 -4.02 -3.78
CA VAL A 28 0.59 -2.86 -4.54
C VAL A 28 1.32 -2.82 -5.88
N LEU A 29 0.55 -2.67 -6.95
CA LEU A 29 1.06 -2.67 -8.32
C LEU A 29 0.79 -1.34 -8.99
N ARG A 30 1.72 -0.93 -9.84
CA ARG A 30 1.57 0.24 -10.70
C ARG A 30 1.82 -0.20 -12.14
N ASP A 31 0.83 -0.02 -13.01
CA ASP A 31 0.90 -0.45 -14.41
C ASP A 31 1.23 -1.93 -14.55
N GLY A 32 0.68 -2.77 -13.68
CA GLY A 32 0.91 -4.20 -13.71
C GLY A 32 2.24 -4.67 -13.12
N LYS A 33 3.05 -3.74 -12.61
CA LYS A 33 4.36 -4.05 -12.02
C LYS A 33 4.37 -3.73 -10.54
N PRO A 34 5.10 -4.51 -9.72
CA PRO A 34 5.19 -4.22 -8.30
C PRO A 34 5.74 -2.82 -8.05
N LEU A 35 5.03 -2.06 -7.20
CA LEU A 35 5.47 -0.75 -6.78
C LEU A 35 6.65 -0.92 -5.82
N ARG A 36 7.75 -0.23 -6.05
CA ARG A 36 8.94 -0.36 -5.21
C ARG A 36 9.14 0.89 -4.36
N LYS A 37 9.58 0.68 -3.13
CA LYS A 37 9.97 1.75 -2.24
C LYS A 37 11.26 2.41 -2.71
N ALA A 38 11.61 3.54 -2.09
CA ALA A 38 12.86 4.23 -2.40
C ALA A 38 14.11 3.34 -2.20
N ASN A 39 14.04 2.35 -1.29
CA ASN A 39 15.14 1.43 -1.05
C ASN A 39 15.16 0.23 -2.01
N GLY A 40 14.27 0.19 -3.00
CA GLY A 40 14.19 -0.89 -3.98
C GLY A 40 13.34 -2.08 -3.59
N MET A 41 12.87 -2.13 -2.35
CA MET A 41 12.02 -3.23 -1.89
C MET A 41 10.58 -3.04 -2.35
N PRO A 42 9.83 -4.13 -2.63
CA PRO A 42 8.43 -3.99 -3.03
C PRO A 42 7.59 -3.39 -1.89
N PHE A 43 6.67 -2.52 -2.26
CA PHE A 43 5.75 -1.92 -1.31
C PHE A 43 4.62 -2.89 -1.02
N MET A 44 4.41 -3.20 0.25
CA MET A 44 3.38 -4.15 0.67
C MET A 44 2.63 -3.60 1.89
N LEU A 45 1.37 -3.99 2.02
CA LEU A 45 0.54 -3.64 3.17
C LEU A 45 0.24 -4.88 4.00
N PRO A 46 0.20 -4.78 5.33
CA PRO A 46 -0.15 -5.93 6.18
C PRO A 46 -1.65 -6.20 6.14
N PHE A 47 -2.06 -7.47 6.28
CA PHE A 47 -3.48 -7.83 6.42
C PHE A 47 -4.03 -7.33 7.75
N SER A 48 -3.28 -7.51 8.82
CA SER A 48 -3.70 -7.17 10.18
C SER A 48 -2.55 -6.47 10.90
N PRO A 49 -2.38 -5.15 10.68
CA PRO A 49 -1.30 -4.42 11.33
C PRO A 49 -1.52 -4.34 12.84
N ASP A 50 -0.44 -4.44 13.60
CA ASP A 50 -0.48 -4.43 15.08
C ASP A 50 -0.75 -3.04 15.65
N THR A 51 -0.45 -2.00 14.90
CA THR A 51 -0.57 -0.61 15.36
C THR A 51 -1.27 0.24 14.30
N THR A 52 -1.60 1.48 14.67
CA THR A 52 -2.17 2.43 13.72
C THR A 52 -1.10 3.20 12.94
N ARG A 53 0.16 3.03 13.28
CA ARG A 53 1.28 3.74 12.65
C ARG A 53 1.54 3.30 11.20
N TRP A 54 1.12 2.09 10.84
CA TRP A 54 1.32 1.57 9.49
C TRP A 54 0.77 2.50 8.42
N ARG A 55 -0.38 3.12 8.69
CA ARG A 55 -1.05 3.99 7.73
C ARG A 55 -0.23 5.23 7.44
N ARG A 56 0.31 5.85 8.48
CA ARG A 56 1.16 7.04 8.33
C ARG A 56 2.46 6.70 7.61
N ALA A 57 3.10 5.60 7.99
CA ALA A 57 4.33 5.14 7.34
C ALA A 57 4.09 4.85 5.86
N ALA A 58 3.00 4.16 5.54
CA ALA A 58 2.64 3.87 4.16
C ALA A 58 2.39 5.15 3.35
N THR A 59 1.68 6.11 3.94
CA THR A 59 1.39 7.38 3.28
C THR A 59 2.68 8.15 2.96
N VAL A 60 3.62 8.20 3.90
CA VAL A 60 4.91 8.86 3.69
C VAL A 60 5.68 8.21 2.56
N GLU A 61 5.75 6.87 2.55
CA GLU A 61 6.44 6.13 1.49
C GLU A 61 5.81 6.39 0.12
N LEU A 62 4.48 6.38 0.04
CA LEU A 62 3.78 6.61 -1.21
C LEU A 62 4.00 8.03 -1.74
N ARG A 63 4.00 9.03 -0.85
CA ARG A 63 4.28 10.40 -1.24
C ARG A 63 5.68 10.57 -1.81
N ARG A 64 6.66 9.86 -1.24
CA ARG A 64 8.03 9.86 -1.78
C ARG A 64 8.10 9.29 -3.19
N LEU A 65 7.16 8.42 -3.54
CA LEU A 65 7.08 7.83 -4.87
C LEU A 65 6.23 8.66 -5.83
N GLY A 66 5.78 9.84 -5.39
CA GLY A 66 4.98 10.72 -6.22
C GLY A 66 3.50 10.40 -6.24
N ILE A 67 3.04 9.56 -5.34
CA ILE A 67 1.62 9.19 -5.26
C ILE A 67 0.93 10.09 -4.25
N ASP A 68 -0.06 10.83 -4.71
CA ASP A 68 -0.81 11.77 -3.89
C ASP A 68 -2.05 11.09 -3.30
N LEU A 69 -2.04 10.93 -1.99
CA LEU A 69 -3.18 10.34 -1.26
C LEU A 69 -3.95 11.40 -0.50
#